data_f59ce981b16fdf746e5eef9db08922e4
#
_entry.id   f59ce981b16fdf746e5eef9db08922e4
#
_cell.length_a   1.000
_cell.length_b   1.000
_cell.length_c   1.000
_cell.angle_alpha   90.00
_cell.angle_beta   90.00
_cell.angle_gamma   90.00
#
_symmetry.space_group_name_H-M   'P 1'
#
loop_
_entity.id
_entity.type
_entity.pdbx_description
1 polymer ?
#
loop_
_entity_poly.entity_id
_entity_poly.type
_entity_poly.pdbx_seq_one_letter_code
_entity_poly.pdbx_strand_id
1 'polypeptide(L)'
;MADSEQYTIDVGAIFRAKLGEKTPKWLIRLGRKLLHEDFLNTFFREGYTGVDFAEKALEYMHVTLQVEGLEKIPKDRLVTVASNHPLGGHDALALVAIFGRIYDGNIRIMVNDFLMALKQLNGIFVPVNKMGGQSRNLSAQTDGIFHSDAQVLMFPAGKCARRVKGKIEEMPWRKTFLTKSIETHRDIIPMHFYGQNSWRFYFVDWIGKITGVNKKFPLAMALLVDEMYRAQGKTYRVVIGDPIPWKTFDDSRKPAEWAQWVKKRVENL
;
A
#
# COMPACT_ATOMS: atom_id res chain seq x y z
N MET A 1 -13.08 -27.16 -0.41
CA MET A 1 -11.97 -26.45 -1.03
C MET A 1 -12.58 -25.32 -1.83
N ALA A 2 -12.41 -24.08 -1.41
CA ALA A 2 -12.84 -22.96 -2.23
C ALA A 2 -12.08 -23.02 -3.57
N ASP A 3 -12.74 -22.64 -4.63
CA ASP A 3 -12.22 -22.71 -5.99
C ASP A 3 -10.97 -21.78 -6.09
N SER A 4 -9.80 -22.34 -5.81
CA SER A 4 -8.53 -21.58 -5.70
C SER A 4 -8.12 -20.97 -7.06
N GLU A 5 -8.71 -21.44 -8.16
CA GLU A 5 -8.50 -20.86 -9.49
C GLU A 5 -9.06 -19.43 -9.61
N GLN A 6 -10.08 -19.07 -8.82
CA GLN A 6 -10.65 -17.71 -8.82
C GLN A 6 -9.65 -16.62 -8.41
N TYR A 7 -8.55 -16.99 -7.74
CA TYR A 7 -7.54 -16.06 -7.23
C TYR A 7 -6.32 -15.90 -8.15
N THR A 8 -6.20 -16.73 -9.18
CA THR A 8 -5.07 -16.65 -10.10
C THR A 8 -5.16 -15.43 -11.01
N ILE A 9 -4.01 -14.96 -11.49
CA ILE A 9 -3.93 -13.87 -12.47
C ILE A 9 -3.55 -14.44 -13.84
N ASP A 10 -4.16 -13.90 -14.90
CA ASP A 10 -3.74 -14.10 -16.30
C ASP A 10 -3.20 -12.78 -16.85
N VAL A 11 -1.89 -12.65 -16.89
CA VAL A 11 -1.22 -11.45 -17.42
C VAL A 11 -1.56 -11.26 -18.91
N GLY A 12 -1.77 -12.34 -19.64
CA GLY A 12 -2.18 -12.27 -21.04
C GLY A 12 -3.58 -11.64 -21.21
N ALA A 13 -4.53 -12.02 -20.37
CA ALA A 13 -5.87 -11.43 -20.36
C ALA A 13 -5.83 -9.95 -19.95
N ILE A 14 -5.05 -9.60 -18.92
CA ILE A 14 -4.87 -8.21 -18.47
C ILE A 14 -4.28 -7.35 -19.60
N PHE A 15 -3.27 -7.86 -20.33
CA PHE A 15 -2.64 -7.10 -21.40
C PHE A 15 -3.59 -6.94 -22.59
N ARG A 16 -4.33 -7.98 -22.98
CA ARG A 16 -5.33 -7.88 -24.05
C ARG A 16 -6.44 -6.90 -23.70
N ALA A 17 -6.95 -6.94 -22.49
CA ALA A 17 -7.96 -5.98 -22.03
C ALA A 17 -7.50 -4.52 -22.07
N LYS A 18 -6.21 -4.26 -21.79
CA LYS A 18 -5.65 -2.90 -21.77
C LYS A 18 -5.11 -2.40 -23.10
N LEU A 19 -4.52 -3.28 -23.91
CA LEU A 19 -3.80 -2.93 -25.13
C LEU A 19 -4.52 -3.40 -26.40
N GLY A 20 -5.62 -4.16 -26.24
CA GLY A 20 -6.42 -4.73 -27.32
C GLY A 20 -6.08 -6.17 -27.62
N GLU A 21 -7.01 -6.87 -28.26
CA GLU A 21 -6.91 -8.31 -28.58
C GLU A 21 -5.69 -8.66 -29.45
N LYS A 22 -5.21 -7.72 -30.27
CA LYS A 22 -4.04 -7.91 -31.15
C LYS A 22 -2.70 -7.72 -30.43
N THR A 23 -2.69 -7.73 -29.07
CA THR A 23 -1.45 -7.58 -28.29
C THR A 23 -0.42 -8.64 -28.70
N PRO A 24 0.82 -8.26 -29.06
CA PRO A 24 1.84 -9.18 -29.54
C PRO A 24 2.20 -10.23 -28.47
N LYS A 25 2.34 -11.49 -28.89
CA LYS A 25 2.68 -12.62 -27.97
C LYS A 25 3.99 -12.40 -27.21
N TRP A 26 4.98 -11.76 -27.85
CA TRP A 26 6.25 -11.47 -27.18
C TRP A 26 6.09 -10.47 -26.00
N LEU A 27 5.19 -9.49 -26.13
CA LEU A 27 4.90 -8.52 -25.10
C LEU A 27 4.19 -9.19 -23.90
N ILE A 28 3.24 -10.09 -24.17
CA ILE A 28 2.59 -10.90 -23.13
C ILE A 28 3.64 -11.77 -22.40
N ARG A 29 4.53 -12.43 -23.16
CA ARG A 29 5.60 -13.26 -22.55
C ARG A 29 6.54 -12.42 -21.67
N LEU A 30 6.90 -11.22 -22.14
CA LEU A 30 7.70 -10.28 -21.33
C LEU A 30 6.95 -9.87 -20.06
N GLY A 31 5.66 -9.55 -20.17
CA GLY A 31 4.81 -9.20 -19.04
C GLY A 31 4.71 -10.32 -18.00
N ARG A 32 4.48 -11.55 -18.44
CA ARG A 32 4.46 -12.74 -17.57
C ARG A 32 5.76 -12.91 -16.80
N LYS A 33 6.90 -12.74 -17.48
CA LYS A 33 8.21 -12.81 -16.84
C LYS A 33 8.44 -11.69 -15.85
N LEU A 34 8.06 -10.45 -16.17
CA LEU A 34 8.23 -9.28 -15.31
C LEU A 34 7.33 -9.32 -14.08
N LEU A 35 6.11 -9.83 -14.24
CA LEU A 35 5.15 -9.97 -13.15
C LEU A 35 5.29 -11.29 -12.40
N HIS A 36 6.25 -12.15 -12.79
CA HIS A 36 6.47 -13.45 -12.15
C HIS A 36 5.17 -14.26 -12.00
N GLU A 37 4.37 -14.36 -13.09
CA GLU A 37 3.02 -14.92 -13.09
C GLU A 37 2.97 -16.31 -12.44
N ASP A 38 3.90 -17.19 -12.76
CA ASP A 38 3.95 -18.55 -12.21
C ASP A 38 4.20 -18.53 -10.70
N PHE A 39 5.12 -17.68 -10.25
CA PHE A 39 5.43 -17.51 -8.82
C PHE A 39 4.22 -17.00 -8.04
N LEU A 40 3.54 -15.97 -8.54
CA LEU A 40 2.34 -15.45 -7.91
C LEU A 40 1.22 -16.47 -7.90
N ASN A 41 0.96 -17.13 -9.04
CA ASN A 41 -0.12 -18.10 -9.17
C ASN A 41 0.14 -19.35 -8.31
N THR A 42 1.39 -19.76 -8.11
CA THR A 42 1.72 -20.84 -7.17
C THR A 42 1.24 -20.49 -5.77
N PHE A 43 1.54 -19.29 -5.29
CA PHE A 43 1.09 -18.83 -3.98
C PHE A 43 -0.44 -18.60 -3.94
N PHE A 44 -1.03 -18.01 -4.97
CA PHE A 44 -2.46 -17.69 -4.99
C PHE A 44 -3.37 -18.94 -4.97
N ARG A 45 -2.88 -20.07 -5.49
CA ARG A 45 -3.60 -21.36 -5.43
C ARG A 45 -3.72 -21.93 -4.03
N GLU A 46 -2.89 -21.45 -3.07
CA GLU A 46 -3.04 -21.83 -1.65
C GLU A 46 -4.34 -21.30 -1.04
N GLY A 47 -4.96 -20.28 -1.66
CA GLY A 47 -6.29 -19.80 -1.31
C GLY A 47 -6.37 -18.96 -0.03
N TYR A 48 -5.23 -18.48 0.50
CA TYR A 48 -5.23 -17.58 1.66
C TYR A 48 -5.96 -16.27 1.37
N THR A 49 -6.63 -15.73 2.38
CA THR A 49 -7.37 -14.45 2.27
C THR A 49 -7.15 -13.57 3.50
N GLY A 50 -7.46 -12.29 3.39
CA GLY A 50 -7.40 -11.35 4.49
C GLY A 50 -6.01 -11.22 5.12
N VAL A 51 -5.95 -11.27 6.43
CA VAL A 51 -4.70 -11.17 7.20
C VAL A 51 -3.76 -12.33 6.91
N ASP A 52 -4.32 -13.55 6.84
CA ASP A 52 -3.54 -14.75 6.55
C ASP A 52 -2.85 -14.66 5.18
N PHE A 53 -3.51 -14.08 4.17
CA PHE A 53 -2.87 -13.83 2.89
C PHE A 53 -1.62 -12.95 3.03
N ALA A 54 -1.70 -11.87 3.81
CA ALA A 54 -0.56 -10.96 3.97
C ALA A 54 0.61 -11.62 4.72
N GLU A 55 0.33 -12.36 5.79
CA GLU A 55 1.33 -13.10 6.56
C GLU A 55 1.98 -14.19 5.73
N LYS A 56 1.17 -15.05 5.08
CA LYS A 56 1.65 -16.14 4.24
C LYS A 56 2.39 -15.66 3.00
N ALA A 57 2.04 -14.49 2.44
CA ALA A 57 2.78 -13.88 1.36
C ALA A 57 4.19 -13.46 1.81
N LEU A 58 4.33 -12.87 2.99
CA LEU A 58 5.64 -12.52 3.56
C LEU A 58 6.47 -13.79 3.85
N GLU A 59 5.86 -14.83 4.43
CA GLU A 59 6.51 -16.13 4.64
C GLU A 59 6.96 -16.78 3.33
N TYR A 60 6.08 -16.81 2.31
CA TYR A 60 6.38 -17.37 0.99
C TYR A 60 7.56 -16.68 0.30
N MET A 61 7.69 -15.38 0.52
CA MET A 61 8.83 -14.60 0.05
C MET A 61 10.03 -14.63 1.02
N HIS A 62 9.96 -15.40 2.10
CA HIS A 62 11.00 -15.46 3.15
C HIS A 62 11.35 -14.08 3.72
N VAL A 63 10.37 -13.17 3.78
CA VAL A 63 10.54 -11.81 4.31
C VAL A 63 10.36 -11.84 5.82
N THR A 64 11.34 -11.32 6.55
CA THR A 64 11.30 -11.18 8.00
C THR A 64 11.03 -9.73 8.39
N LEU A 65 10.12 -9.50 9.33
CA LEU A 65 9.84 -8.19 9.90
C LEU A 65 10.44 -8.12 11.32
N GLN A 66 11.30 -7.14 11.56
CA GLN A 66 11.75 -6.76 12.89
C GLN A 66 10.92 -5.58 13.35
N VAL A 67 9.92 -5.84 14.19
CA VAL A 67 8.93 -4.84 14.60
C VAL A 67 9.23 -4.36 16.01
N GLU A 68 9.37 -3.05 16.18
CA GLU A 68 9.58 -2.37 17.45
C GLU A 68 8.34 -1.53 17.79
N GLY A 69 7.94 -1.48 19.06
CA GLY A 69 6.84 -0.66 19.54
C GLY A 69 5.44 -1.28 19.40
N LEU A 70 5.34 -2.60 19.26
CA LEU A 70 4.04 -3.30 19.23
C LEU A 70 3.20 -3.04 20.50
N GLU A 71 3.85 -2.90 21.65
CA GLU A 71 3.25 -2.61 22.95
C GLU A 71 2.58 -1.23 23.01
N LYS A 72 2.91 -0.33 22.08
CA LYS A 72 2.35 1.03 21.99
C LYS A 72 0.99 1.09 21.30
N ILE A 73 0.59 -0.01 20.64
CA ILE A 73 -0.65 -0.05 19.86
C ILE A 73 -1.86 -0.19 20.82
N PRO A 74 -2.76 0.81 20.89
CA PRO A 74 -3.95 0.72 21.74
C PRO A 74 -4.94 -0.28 21.13
N LYS A 75 -5.54 -1.11 22.00
CA LYS A 75 -6.55 -2.10 21.60
C LYS A 75 -7.98 -1.68 21.94
N ASP A 76 -8.12 -0.60 22.69
CA ASP A 76 -9.37 -0.14 23.31
C ASP A 76 -10.06 1.02 22.59
N ARG A 77 -9.49 1.48 21.48
CA ARG A 77 -9.98 2.65 20.75
C ARG A 77 -9.72 2.57 19.25
N LEU A 78 -10.41 3.42 18.52
CA LEU A 78 -10.21 3.54 17.09
C LEU A 78 -8.97 4.39 16.79
N VAL A 79 -8.17 3.94 15.81
CA VAL A 79 -6.94 4.61 15.39
C VAL A 79 -6.85 4.76 13.88
N THR A 80 -6.01 5.66 13.47
CA THR A 80 -5.52 5.78 12.09
C THR A 80 -4.01 5.52 12.08
N VAL A 81 -3.57 4.48 11.43
CA VAL A 81 -2.14 4.22 11.23
C VAL A 81 -1.66 5.02 10.03
N ALA A 82 -0.67 5.87 10.24
CA ALA A 82 -0.03 6.66 9.20
C ALA A 82 1.41 6.21 9.01
N SER A 83 1.69 5.57 7.87
CA SER A 83 3.01 5.03 7.55
C SER A 83 3.63 5.72 6.35
N ASN A 84 4.97 5.80 6.32
CA ASN A 84 5.71 6.02 5.09
C ASN A 84 5.51 4.84 4.13
N HIS A 85 5.81 5.02 2.85
CA HIS A 85 5.55 4.05 1.80
C HIS A 85 6.80 3.86 0.91
N PRO A 86 7.87 3.25 1.44
CA PRO A 86 9.14 3.18 0.70
C PRO A 86 9.11 2.17 -0.46
N LEU A 87 8.43 1.04 -0.30
CA LEU A 87 8.52 -0.09 -1.22
C LEU A 87 7.31 -0.22 -2.15
N GLY A 88 6.10 0.01 -1.65
CA GLY A 88 4.86 -0.10 -2.43
C GLY A 88 4.25 -1.51 -2.45
N GLY A 89 4.86 -2.50 -1.85
CA GLY A 89 4.39 -3.88 -1.79
C GLY A 89 4.57 -4.48 -0.41
N HIS A 90 5.80 -4.83 -0.02
CA HIS A 90 6.08 -5.46 1.29
C HIS A 90 5.63 -4.59 2.47
N ASP A 91 5.76 -3.27 2.38
CA ASP A 91 5.28 -2.34 3.40
C ASP A 91 3.76 -2.38 3.55
N ALA A 92 3.01 -2.56 2.45
CA ALA A 92 1.56 -2.73 2.50
C ALA A 92 1.16 -4.07 3.12
N LEU A 93 1.83 -5.16 2.75
CA LEU A 93 1.61 -6.48 3.37
C LEU A 93 1.97 -6.46 4.86
N ALA A 94 3.06 -5.79 5.23
CA ALA A 94 3.46 -5.63 6.63
C ALA A 94 2.40 -4.89 7.45
N LEU A 95 1.81 -3.80 6.94
CA LEU A 95 0.70 -3.12 7.60
C LEU A 95 -0.48 -4.06 7.85
N VAL A 96 -0.89 -4.79 6.82
CA VAL A 96 -2.02 -5.74 6.93
C VAL A 96 -1.69 -6.85 7.92
N ALA A 97 -0.51 -7.45 7.87
CA ALA A 97 -0.10 -8.52 8.77
C ALA A 97 -0.05 -8.06 10.22
N ILE A 98 0.64 -6.95 10.51
CA ILE A 98 0.82 -6.45 11.88
C ILE A 98 -0.51 -6.01 12.49
N PHE A 99 -1.18 -5.05 11.87
CA PHE A 99 -2.39 -4.47 12.43
C PHE A 99 -3.62 -5.37 12.26
N GLY A 100 -3.66 -6.17 11.20
CA GLY A 100 -4.72 -7.14 10.99
C GLY A 100 -4.75 -8.21 12.08
N ARG A 101 -3.59 -8.69 12.52
CA ARG A 101 -3.50 -9.67 13.60
C ARG A 101 -3.89 -9.08 14.95
N ILE A 102 -3.53 -7.82 15.23
CA ILE A 102 -3.83 -7.13 16.49
C ILE A 102 -5.32 -6.81 16.62
N TYR A 103 -5.99 -6.51 15.50
CA TYR A 103 -7.38 -6.07 15.45
C TYR A 103 -8.32 -7.09 14.79
N ASP A 104 -7.96 -8.38 14.81
CA ASP A 104 -8.77 -9.50 14.31
C ASP A 104 -9.34 -9.29 12.89
N GLY A 105 -8.52 -8.67 12.03
CA GLY A 105 -8.88 -8.36 10.63
C GLY A 105 -9.81 -7.16 10.46
N ASN A 106 -10.26 -6.51 11.56
CA ASN A 106 -11.11 -5.33 11.46
C ASN A 106 -10.28 -4.06 11.11
N ILE A 107 -9.68 -4.11 9.95
CA ILE A 107 -8.83 -3.05 9.38
C ILE A 107 -9.30 -2.68 7.98
N ARG A 108 -9.08 -1.44 7.57
CA ARG A 108 -9.30 -0.97 6.19
C ARG A 108 -8.07 -0.19 5.72
N ILE A 109 -7.61 -0.51 4.53
CA ILE A 109 -6.51 0.21 3.88
C ILE A 109 -6.97 0.79 2.56
N MET A 110 -6.71 2.08 2.38
CA MET A 110 -7.06 2.77 1.15
C MET A 110 -6.01 2.51 0.08
N VAL A 111 -6.42 1.86 -1.00
CA VAL A 111 -5.52 1.44 -2.08
C VAL A 111 -5.96 1.99 -3.43
N ASN A 112 -5.06 1.97 -4.39
CA ASN A 112 -5.39 2.32 -5.75
C ASN A 112 -6.20 1.17 -6.42
N ASP A 113 -7.07 1.53 -7.37
CA ASP A 113 -7.99 0.59 -8.05
C ASP A 113 -7.30 -0.63 -8.68
N PHE A 114 -6.02 -0.49 -9.08
CA PHE A 114 -5.27 -1.61 -9.63
C PHE A 114 -5.10 -2.76 -8.63
N LEU A 115 -4.96 -2.42 -7.34
CA LEU A 115 -4.81 -3.42 -6.27
C LEU A 115 -6.11 -4.15 -5.93
N MET A 116 -7.25 -3.66 -6.41
CA MET A 116 -8.54 -4.37 -6.29
C MET A 116 -8.60 -5.67 -7.10
N ALA A 117 -7.64 -5.90 -7.99
CA ALA A 117 -7.46 -7.19 -8.64
C ALA A 117 -7.02 -8.30 -7.66
N LEU A 118 -6.45 -7.95 -6.50
CA LEU A 118 -6.10 -8.88 -5.43
C LEU A 118 -7.35 -9.21 -4.61
N LYS A 119 -8.19 -10.11 -5.13
CA LYS A 119 -9.45 -10.53 -4.49
C LYS A 119 -9.25 -11.11 -3.10
N GLN A 120 -8.07 -11.64 -2.81
CA GLN A 120 -7.67 -12.19 -1.51
C GLN A 120 -7.76 -11.16 -0.38
N LEU A 121 -7.62 -9.87 -0.70
CA LEU A 121 -7.68 -8.77 0.25
C LEU A 121 -9.00 -7.99 0.22
N ASN A 122 -10.04 -8.58 -0.42
CA ASN A 122 -11.38 -8.02 -0.37
C ASN A 122 -11.85 -7.89 1.10
N GLY A 123 -12.51 -6.77 1.38
CA GLY A 123 -12.93 -6.43 2.76
C GLY A 123 -11.89 -5.68 3.58
N ILE A 124 -10.58 -5.83 3.26
CA ILE A 124 -9.50 -5.01 3.83
C ILE A 124 -9.16 -3.85 2.89
N PHE A 125 -9.00 -4.13 1.60
CA PHE A 125 -8.71 -3.11 0.60
C PHE A 125 -9.96 -2.32 0.22
N VAL A 126 -9.82 -0.99 0.21
CA VAL A 126 -10.87 -0.07 -0.24
C VAL A 126 -10.31 0.81 -1.36
N PRO A 127 -10.96 0.82 -2.51
CA PRO A 127 -10.45 1.53 -3.68
C PRO A 127 -10.46 3.04 -3.48
N VAL A 128 -9.38 3.72 -3.86
CA VAL A 128 -9.31 5.17 -4.02
C VAL A 128 -9.32 5.48 -5.50
N ASN A 129 -10.49 5.76 -6.05
CA ASN A 129 -10.67 6.01 -7.47
C ASN A 129 -9.85 7.25 -7.91
N LYS A 130 -8.83 7.04 -8.76
CA LYS A 130 -7.97 8.10 -9.31
C LYS A 130 -8.31 8.46 -10.76
N MET A 131 -9.18 7.71 -11.41
CA MET A 131 -9.49 7.86 -12.85
C MET A 131 -10.93 8.29 -13.05
N GLY A 132 -11.10 9.61 -13.26
CA GLY A 132 -12.25 10.18 -13.95
C GLY A 132 -13.56 10.29 -13.17
N GLY A 133 -13.97 11.51 -12.84
CA GLY A 133 -15.39 11.90 -12.82
C GLY A 133 -16.22 11.64 -11.55
N GLN A 134 -15.71 10.99 -10.52
CA GLN A 134 -16.50 10.71 -9.31
C GLN A 134 -15.81 11.11 -8.01
N SER A 135 -15.38 12.37 -7.91
CA SER A 135 -14.80 12.91 -6.66
C SER A 135 -15.77 12.80 -5.47
N ARG A 136 -17.09 12.83 -5.71
CA ARG A 136 -18.12 12.68 -4.68
C ARG A 136 -18.16 11.26 -4.10
N ASN A 137 -18.05 10.22 -4.95
CA ASN A 137 -18.03 8.83 -4.48
C ASN A 137 -16.78 8.52 -3.66
N LEU A 138 -15.64 9.10 -4.03
CA LEU A 138 -14.40 8.94 -3.27
C LEU A 138 -14.49 9.55 -1.88
N SER A 139 -15.04 10.76 -1.78
CA SER A 139 -15.28 11.39 -0.47
C SER A 139 -16.20 10.55 0.39
N ALA A 140 -17.34 10.10 -0.17
CA ALA A 140 -18.30 9.26 0.56
C ALA A 140 -17.69 7.92 1.01
N GLN A 141 -16.88 7.26 0.19
CA GLN A 141 -16.19 6.02 0.57
C GLN A 141 -15.17 6.27 1.70
N THR A 142 -14.37 7.33 1.57
CA THR A 142 -13.43 7.72 2.61
C THR A 142 -14.15 8.03 3.91
N ASP A 143 -15.24 8.79 3.85
CA ASP A 143 -16.07 9.12 5.00
C ASP A 143 -16.66 7.86 5.65
N GLY A 144 -17.19 6.94 4.85
CA GLY A 144 -17.73 5.67 5.33
C GLY A 144 -16.70 4.83 6.09
N ILE A 145 -15.45 4.78 5.62
CA ILE A 145 -14.38 4.04 6.30
C ILE A 145 -14.04 4.69 7.64
N PHE A 146 -13.88 6.00 7.68
CA PHE A 146 -13.51 6.68 8.91
C PHE A 146 -14.63 6.68 9.96
N HIS A 147 -15.91 6.57 9.54
CA HIS A 147 -17.06 6.45 10.44
C HIS A 147 -17.39 4.98 10.79
N SER A 148 -16.65 3.99 10.26
CA SER A 148 -16.82 2.59 10.63
C SER A 148 -16.11 2.27 11.96
N ASP A 149 -16.34 1.06 12.46
CA ASP A 149 -15.64 0.47 13.61
C ASP A 149 -14.25 -0.12 13.27
N ALA A 150 -13.87 -0.12 12.00
CA ALA A 150 -12.59 -0.65 11.57
C ALA A 150 -11.43 0.32 11.84
N GLN A 151 -10.24 -0.20 12.07
CA GLN A 151 -9.03 0.60 12.12
C GLN A 151 -8.62 1.03 10.71
N VAL A 152 -8.13 2.25 10.56
CA VAL A 152 -7.78 2.80 9.24
C VAL A 152 -6.28 2.80 9.06
N LEU A 153 -5.82 2.13 7.99
CA LEU A 153 -4.40 2.09 7.62
C LEU A 153 -4.17 2.97 6.39
N MET A 154 -3.19 3.84 6.44
CA MET A 154 -2.94 4.78 5.35
C MET A 154 -1.46 5.00 5.05
N PHE A 155 -1.20 5.19 3.76
CA PHE A 155 0.02 5.80 3.24
C PHE A 155 -0.29 7.22 2.76
N PRO A 156 -0.13 8.25 3.60
CA PRO A 156 -0.62 9.60 3.29
C PRO A 156 0.07 10.24 2.08
N ALA A 157 1.26 9.79 1.70
CA ALA A 157 1.95 10.18 0.47
C ALA A 157 1.19 9.74 -0.80
N GLY A 158 0.36 8.69 -0.71
CA GLY A 158 -0.47 8.16 -1.78
C GLY A 158 0.28 7.47 -2.93
N LYS A 159 1.60 7.40 -2.86
CA LYS A 159 2.50 6.67 -3.76
C LYS A 159 3.74 6.28 -2.99
N CYS A 160 4.34 5.14 -3.34
CA CYS A 160 5.64 4.79 -2.78
C CYS A 160 6.73 5.79 -3.18
N ALA A 161 7.82 5.82 -2.41
CA ALA A 161 8.95 6.73 -2.60
C ALA A 161 9.45 6.77 -4.04
N ARG A 162 9.88 7.93 -4.48
CA ARG A 162 10.38 8.20 -5.84
C ARG A 162 11.67 8.98 -5.81
N ARG A 163 12.43 8.89 -6.91
CA ARG A 163 13.61 9.75 -7.08
C ARG A 163 13.17 11.16 -7.52
N VAL A 164 13.45 12.15 -6.66
CA VAL A 164 13.18 13.57 -6.88
C VAL A 164 14.48 14.34 -6.70
N LYS A 165 14.91 15.09 -7.73
CA LYS A 165 16.16 15.88 -7.69
C LYS A 165 17.37 15.10 -7.15
N GLY A 166 17.50 13.82 -7.54
CA GLY A 166 18.64 12.97 -7.16
C GLY A 166 18.49 12.24 -5.82
N LYS A 167 17.55 12.62 -4.96
CA LYS A 167 17.24 11.95 -3.67
C LYS A 167 16.02 11.06 -3.78
N ILE A 168 15.96 10.03 -2.96
CA ILE A 168 14.79 9.17 -2.85
C ILE A 168 13.94 9.73 -1.73
N GLU A 169 12.77 10.19 -2.08
CA GLU A 169 11.86 10.89 -1.16
C GLU A 169 10.42 10.47 -1.39
N GLU A 170 9.63 10.51 -0.34
CA GLU A 170 8.18 10.46 -0.45
C GLU A 170 7.59 11.82 -0.83
N MET A 171 6.46 11.76 -1.52
CA MET A 171 5.65 12.95 -1.76
C MET A 171 5.19 13.58 -0.43
N PRO A 172 4.92 14.88 -0.42
CA PRO A 172 4.30 15.52 0.75
C PRO A 172 3.03 14.78 1.17
N TRP A 173 2.85 14.57 2.47
CA TRP A 173 1.69 13.88 2.98
C TRP A 173 0.43 14.72 2.82
N ARG A 174 -0.65 14.07 2.38
CA ARG A 174 -1.95 14.69 2.21
C ARG A 174 -2.65 14.80 3.55
N LYS A 175 -3.38 15.89 3.77
CA LYS A 175 -4.07 16.17 5.03
C LYS A 175 -5.27 15.25 5.34
N THR A 176 -5.76 14.48 4.37
CA THR A 176 -7.01 13.70 4.50
C THR A 176 -7.01 12.78 5.71
N PHE A 177 -5.93 12.00 5.93
CA PHE A 177 -5.83 11.13 7.08
C PHE A 177 -5.99 11.90 8.39
N LEU A 178 -5.38 13.06 8.50
CA LEU A 178 -5.40 13.91 9.68
C LEU A 178 -6.79 14.51 9.91
N THR A 179 -7.36 15.17 8.88
CA THR A 179 -8.67 15.83 9.00
C THR A 179 -9.77 14.84 9.37
N LYS A 180 -9.72 13.64 8.78
CA LYS A 180 -10.68 12.58 9.09
C LYS A 180 -10.47 11.95 10.46
N SER A 181 -9.23 11.81 10.91
CA SER A 181 -8.93 11.33 12.26
C SER A 181 -9.43 12.30 13.33
N ILE A 182 -9.27 13.61 13.11
CA ILE A 182 -9.82 14.63 14.01
C ILE A 182 -11.35 14.55 14.05
N GLU A 183 -12.00 14.52 12.87
CA GLU A 183 -13.45 14.46 12.72
C GLU A 183 -14.06 13.23 13.43
N THR A 184 -13.39 12.09 13.38
CA THR A 184 -13.86 10.82 13.93
C THR A 184 -13.19 10.42 15.24
N HIS A 185 -12.46 11.33 15.87
CA HIS A 185 -11.80 11.16 17.16
C HIS A 185 -10.84 9.96 17.22
N ARG A 186 -10.10 9.69 16.12
CA ARG A 186 -9.12 8.62 16.02
C ARG A 186 -7.73 9.14 16.36
N ASP A 187 -7.04 8.50 17.28
CA ASP A 187 -5.62 8.77 17.51
C ASP A 187 -4.80 8.31 16.32
N ILE A 188 -3.68 9.00 16.03
CA ILE A 188 -2.81 8.65 14.92
C ILE A 188 -1.63 7.85 15.42
N ILE A 189 -1.43 6.64 14.90
CA ILE A 189 -0.24 5.82 15.14
C ILE A 189 0.77 6.10 14.04
N PRO A 190 1.90 6.76 14.35
CA PRO A 190 2.98 6.94 13.39
C PRO A 190 3.77 5.63 13.27
N MET A 191 4.01 5.19 12.04
CA MET A 191 4.81 4.00 11.75
C MET A 191 5.85 4.29 10.69
N HIS A 192 7.08 3.85 10.92
CA HIS A 192 8.17 3.92 9.94
C HIS A 192 8.55 2.53 9.46
N PHE A 193 8.48 2.33 8.16
CA PHE A 193 8.99 1.14 7.49
C PHE A 193 10.33 1.46 6.84
N TYR A 194 11.40 0.79 7.26
CA TYR A 194 12.73 0.97 6.69
C TYR A 194 12.90 0.10 5.45
N GLY A 195 13.18 0.73 4.33
CA GLY A 195 13.39 0.02 3.07
C GLY A 195 13.56 0.98 1.90
N GLN A 196 14.04 0.42 0.81
CA GLN A 196 14.22 1.13 -0.45
C GLN A 196 14.17 0.15 -1.60
N ASN A 197 13.48 0.53 -2.68
CA ASN A 197 13.49 -0.22 -3.94
C ASN A 197 14.87 -0.12 -4.64
N SER A 198 15.10 -0.97 -5.62
CA SER A 198 16.35 -0.96 -6.37
C SER A 198 16.51 0.30 -7.23
N TRP A 199 17.75 0.61 -7.64
CA TRP A 199 18.02 1.69 -8.57
C TRP A 199 17.28 1.51 -9.90
N ARG A 200 17.02 0.26 -10.34
CA ARG A 200 16.26 -0.07 -11.55
C ARG A 200 14.83 0.47 -11.49
N PHE A 201 14.18 0.30 -10.36
CA PHE A 201 12.83 0.81 -10.14
C PHE A 201 12.78 2.34 -10.33
N TYR A 202 13.70 3.07 -9.73
CA TYR A 202 13.76 4.52 -9.84
C TYR A 202 14.17 4.99 -11.24
N PHE A 203 15.03 4.24 -11.91
CA PHE A 203 15.45 4.55 -13.28
C PHE A 203 14.29 4.38 -14.28
N VAL A 204 13.53 3.28 -14.17
CA VAL A 204 12.37 3.04 -15.05
C VAL A 204 11.23 4.02 -14.75
N ASP A 205 11.00 4.38 -13.48
CA ASP A 205 10.04 5.44 -13.13
C ASP A 205 10.45 6.78 -13.76
N TRP A 206 11.72 7.10 -13.74
CA TRP A 206 12.27 8.32 -14.36
C TRP A 206 12.10 8.32 -15.89
N ILE A 207 12.45 7.22 -16.58
CA ILE A 207 12.21 7.06 -18.03
C ILE A 207 10.71 7.22 -18.33
N GLY A 208 9.86 6.52 -17.60
CA GLY A 208 8.41 6.58 -17.79
C GLY A 208 7.83 7.99 -17.61
N LYS A 209 8.46 8.83 -16.76
CA LYS A 209 8.09 10.26 -16.61
C LYS A 209 8.52 11.08 -17.82
N ILE A 210 9.76 10.93 -18.28
CA ILE A 210 10.31 11.71 -19.41
C ILE A 210 9.57 11.37 -20.72
N THR A 211 9.34 10.09 -20.97
CA THR A 211 8.68 9.62 -22.20
C THR A 211 7.17 9.79 -22.17
N GLY A 212 6.60 10.13 -21.01
CA GLY A 212 5.15 10.22 -20.82
C GLY A 212 4.42 8.85 -20.82
N VAL A 213 5.13 7.75 -20.95
CA VAL A 213 4.55 6.39 -20.96
C VAL A 213 3.78 6.09 -19.68
N ASN A 214 4.24 6.60 -18.53
CA ASN A 214 3.57 6.44 -17.24
C ASN A 214 2.14 7.02 -17.20
N LYS A 215 1.75 7.88 -18.16
CA LYS A 215 0.38 8.38 -18.26
C LYS A 215 -0.59 7.33 -18.80
N LYS A 216 -0.11 6.45 -19.68
CA LYS A 216 -0.91 5.40 -20.32
C LYS A 216 -0.72 4.04 -19.65
N PHE A 217 0.49 3.70 -19.27
CA PHE A 217 0.85 2.45 -18.62
C PHE A 217 1.84 2.72 -17.48
N PRO A 218 1.44 2.51 -16.21
CA PRO A 218 2.30 2.79 -15.07
C PRO A 218 3.39 1.71 -14.92
N LEU A 219 4.43 1.78 -15.75
CA LEU A 219 5.56 0.82 -15.78
C LEU A 219 6.15 0.57 -14.39
N ALA A 220 6.27 1.63 -13.58
CA ALA A 220 6.78 1.51 -12.23
C ALA A 220 5.91 0.63 -11.33
N MET A 221 4.59 0.55 -11.57
CA MET A 221 3.72 -0.34 -10.78
C MET A 221 3.92 -1.81 -11.14
N ALA A 222 4.13 -2.11 -12.43
CA ALA A 222 4.46 -3.48 -12.85
C ALA A 222 5.81 -3.93 -12.27
N LEU A 223 6.77 -3.00 -12.16
CA LEU A 223 8.05 -3.28 -11.53
C LEU A 223 7.96 -3.54 -10.02
N LEU A 224 6.94 -3.07 -9.32
CA LEU A 224 6.82 -3.36 -7.89
C LEU A 224 6.72 -4.87 -7.61
N VAL A 225 6.09 -5.63 -8.48
CA VAL A 225 6.05 -7.09 -8.36
C VAL A 225 7.44 -7.71 -8.54
N ASP A 226 8.22 -7.23 -9.54
CA ASP A 226 9.61 -7.67 -9.74
C ASP A 226 10.50 -7.26 -8.54
N GLU A 227 10.31 -6.08 -7.96
CA GLU A 227 11.01 -5.64 -6.75
C GLU A 227 10.69 -6.55 -5.56
N MET A 228 9.42 -6.92 -5.36
CA MET A 228 9.01 -7.86 -4.31
C MET A 228 9.65 -9.23 -4.52
N TYR A 229 9.61 -9.76 -5.74
CA TYR A 229 10.23 -11.04 -6.08
C TYR A 229 11.74 -11.04 -5.81
N ARG A 230 12.45 -9.97 -6.18
CA ARG A 230 13.90 -9.82 -5.96
C ARG A 230 14.28 -9.57 -4.51
N ALA A 231 13.34 -9.13 -3.72
CA ALA A 231 13.55 -8.86 -2.31
C ALA A 231 13.26 -10.07 -1.41
N GLN A 232 13.11 -11.27 -1.98
CA GLN A 232 12.98 -12.50 -1.21
C GLN A 232 14.16 -12.68 -0.24
N GLY A 233 13.89 -13.18 0.96
CA GLY A 233 14.87 -13.41 2.01
C GLY A 233 15.33 -12.15 2.75
N LYS A 234 14.76 -10.97 2.46
CA LYS A 234 15.14 -9.74 3.16
C LYS A 234 14.49 -9.62 4.53
N THR A 235 15.23 -8.97 5.42
CA THR A 235 14.72 -8.52 6.71
C THR A 235 14.46 -7.01 6.64
N TYR A 236 13.27 -6.59 7.09
CA TYR A 236 12.89 -5.19 7.19
C TYR A 236 12.65 -4.80 8.63
N ARG A 237 13.17 -3.64 9.02
CA ARG A 237 12.87 -3.01 10.30
C ARG A 237 11.62 -2.16 10.19
N VAL A 238 10.74 -2.28 11.17
CA VAL A 238 9.49 -1.52 11.29
C VAL A 238 9.43 -0.92 12.68
N VAL A 239 9.23 0.38 12.78
CA VAL A 239 9.13 1.06 14.08
C VAL A 239 7.78 1.73 14.23
N ILE A 240 7.10 1.42 15.31
CA ILE A 240 5.80 2.00 15.68
C ILE A 240 6.04 3.01 16.79
N GLY A 241 5.65 4.26 16.55
CA GLY A 241 5.79 5.34 17.51
C GLY A 241 4.61 5.43 18.47
N ASP A 242 4.74 6.30 19.44
CA ASP A 242 3.67 6.55 20.41
C ASP A 242 2.43 7.15 19.72
N PRO A 243 1.22 6.70 20.05
CA PRO A 243 -0.02 7.24 19.50
C PRO A 243 -0.10 8.75 19.76
N ILE A 244 -0.44 9.50 18.74
CA ILE A 244 -0.65 10.94 18.80
C ILE A 244 -2.16 11.16 18.99
N PRO A 245 -2.58 11.67 20.17
CA PRO A 245 -4.00 11.93 20.41
C PRO A 245 -4.58 12.90 19.39
N TRP A 246 -5.79 12.63 18.88
CA TRP A 246 -6.45 13.48 17.90
C TRP A 246 -6.61 14.93 18.40
N LYS A 247 -6.75 15.15 19.72
CA LYS A 247 -6.82 16.47 20.37
C LYS A 247 -5.53 17.28 20.27
N THR A 248 -4.40 16.67 19.88
CA THR A 248 -3.13 17.36 19.67
C THR A 248 -3.20 18.36 18.51
N PHE A 249 -4.09 18.12 17.57
CA PHE A 249 -4.20 18.88 16.32
C PHE A 249 -5.21 20.03 16.49
N ASP A 250 -4.72 21.16 16.94
CA ASP A 250 -5.48 22.38 17.17
C ASP A 250 -5.35 23.39 16.00
N ASP A 251 -5.88 24.59 16.20
CA ASP A 251 -5.87 25.66 15.21
C ASP A 251 -4.52 26.40 15.09
N SER A 252 -3.48 26.00 15.87
CA SER A 252 -2.14 26.61 15.82
C SER A 252 -1.43 26.40 14.48
N ARG A 253 -1.87 25.40 13.69
CA ARG A 253 -1.34 25.09 12.36
C ARG A 253 -2.45 24.70 11.40
N LYS A 254 -2.24 24.98 10.11
CA LYS A 254 -3.14 24.48 9.06
C LYS A 254 -3.05 22.95 9.00
N PRO A 255 -4.15 22.25 8.61
CA PRO A 255 -4.15 20.78 8.50
C PRO A 255 -3.05 20.20 7.59
N ALA A 256 -2.64 20.92 6.56
CA ALA A 256 -1.53 20.50 5.70
C ALA A 256 -0.17 20.57 6.42
N GLU A 257 0.04 21.55 7.28
CA GLU A 257 1.26 21.69 8.07
C GLU A 257 1.34 20.62 9.17
N TRP A 258 0.20 20.33 9.81
CA TRP A 258 0.09 19.22 10.76
C TRP A 258 0.38 17.87 10.08
N ALA A 259 -0.09 17.65 8.85
CA ALA A 259 0.23 16.42 8.11
C ALA A 259 1.74 16.27 7.86
N GLN A 260 2.46 17.36 7.54
CA GLN A 260 3.93 17.33 7.40
C GLN A 260 4.63 17.16 8.76
N TRP A 261 4.07 17.69 9.83
CA TRP A 261 4.59 17.48 11.17
C TRP A 261 4.51 15.99 11.57
N VAL A 262 3.38 15.31 11.29
CA VAL A 262 3.26 13.86 11.51
C VAL A 262 4.26 13.10 10.64
N LYS A 263 4.42 13.47 9.34
CA LYS A 263 5.42 12.88 8.46
C LYS A 263 6.82 12.96 9.07
N LYS A 264 7.20 14.14 9.56
CA LYS A 264 8.51 14.33 10.21
C LYS A 264 8.66 13.48 11.48
N ARG A 265 7.58 13.27 12.24
CA ARG A 265 7.59 12.34 13.37
C ARG A 265 7.87 10.90 12.94
N VAL A 266 7.24 10.44 11.84
CA VAL A 266 7.50 9.13 11.28
C VAL A 266 8.95 9.01 10.76
N GLU A 267 9.48 10.03 10.11
CA GLU A 267 10.86 10.05 9.59
C GLU A 267 11.92 9.98 10.71
N ASN A 268 11.56 10.34 11.94
CA ASN A 268 12.46 10.37 13.10
C ASN A 268 12.32 9.13 14.01
N LEU A 269 11.46 8.16 13.67
CA LEU A 269 11.40 6.86 14.33
C LEU A 269 12.56 5.98 13.88
#